data_734751b93f8d3c1b2d2e0163302d2dd6
#
_entry.id   734751b93f8d3c1b2d2e0163302d2dd6
#
_cell.length_a   1.000
_cell.length_b   1.000
_cell.length_c   1.000
_cell.angle_alpha   90.00
_cell.angle_beta   90.00
_cell.angle_gamma   90.00
#
_symmetry.space_group_name_H-M   'P 1'
#
loop_
_entity.id
_entity.type
_entity.pdbx_description
1 polymer ?
#
loop_
_entity_poly.entity_id
_entity_poly.type
_entity_poly.pdbx_seq_one_letter_code
_entity_poly.pdbx_strand_id
1 'polypeptide(L)'
;MKDIARELGVSVVTVSKALRNHEDISLETRGKVLQLMRDMNYRPNLAARALVTGRSLIVGCVVPGLMHSFFGEIAKGLTNVFRKKGYGLVLATSEEEPELEQQEIEQLLARHVDALIVATTQNDCASIDRIEEQGVPYVLIDRKVAGVKANFVGVDDETVGHMATEHLIQVGCRRIAYLLANQLSPSQGRLEGYKQTLAKYNLPSCSRVVGDTGDAVMDVAAYAAMKELLAQPNRPDGVFAFNDQFAVSAMKAVLDSGLRIPEDVAFVGCGNIQHADFLRVPLTTVDQNSVAIGEMAAKVALGLIDAPEPEEAKNVLLEPRLLVRQSSMRRPV
;
A
#
# COMPACT_ATOMS: atom_id res chain seq x y z
N MET A 1 12.76 -12.51 -34.73
CA MET A 1 13.19 -13.92 -34.60
C MET A 1 13.43 -14.62 -35.95
N LYS A 2 12.51 -14.52 -36.91
CA LYS A 2 12.72 -15.16 -38.25
C LYS A 2 14.01 -14.66 -38.95
N ASP A 3 14.30 -13.38 -38.88
CA ASP A 3 15.49 -12.80 -39.50
C ASP A 3 16.78 -13.24 -38.82
N ILE A 4 16.78 -13.29 -37.48
CA ILE A 4 17.89 -13.82 -36.66
C ILE A 4 18.14 -15.29 -36.98
N ALA A 5 17.08 -16.08 -37.08
CA ALA A 5 17.18 -17.50 -37.44
C ALA A 5 17.79 -17.70 -38.83
N ARG A 6 17.36 -16.90 -39.80
CA ARG A 6 17.87 -16.92 -41.19
C ARG A 6 19.35 -16.55 -41.25
N GLU A 7 19.77 -15.46 -40.57
CA GLU A 7 21.15 -14.97 -40.57
C GLU A 7 22.13 -15.96 -39.91
N LEU A 8 21.67 -16.64 -38.86
CA LEU A 8 22.49 -17.63 -38.14
C LEU A 8 22.38 -19.05 -38.72
N GLY A 9 21.54 -19.30 -39.74
CA GLY A 9 21.32 -20.62 -40.31
C GLY A 9 20.71 -21.62 -39.29
N VAL A 10 19.92 -21.15 -38.34
CA VAL A 10 19.28 -21.98 -37.30
C VAL A 10 17.76 -21.89 -37.37
N SER A 11 17.06 -22.78 -36.68
CA SER A 11 15.60 -22.70 -36.59
C SER A 11 15.12 -21.55 -35.69
N VAL A 12 13.91 -21.02 -35.94
CA VAL A 12 13.25 -20.06 -35.03
C VAL A 12 13.10 -20.62 -33.62
N VAL A 13 12.92 -21.94 -33.53
CA VAL A 13 12.84 -22.65 -32.23
C VAL A 13 14.19 -22.58 -31.50
N THR A 14 15.31 -22.77 -32.21
CA THR A 14 16.66 -22.63 -31.65
C THR A 14 16.90 -21.22 -31.11
N VAL A 15 16.52 -20.18 -31.88
CA VAL A 15 16.60 -18.77 -31.41
C VAL A 15 15.75 -18.57 -30.16
N SER A 16 14.51 -19.07 -30.16
CA SER A 16 13.61 -18.98 -29.00
C SER A 16 14.14 -19.70 -27.77
N LYS A 17 14.74 -20.89 -27.92
CA LYS A 17 15.37 -21.63 -26.84
C LYS A 17 16.63 -20.95 -26.31
N ALA A 18 17.45 -20.38 -27.20
CA ALA A 18 18.63 -19.60 -26.80
C ALA A 18 18.26 -18.38 -25.93
N LEU A 19 17.17 -17.68 -26.27
CA LEU A 19 16.66 -16.54 -25.52
C LEU A 19 16.08 -16.91 -24.14
N ARG A 20 15.57 -18.13 -23.99
CA ARG A 20 15.04 -18.66 -22.73
C ARG A 20 16.10 -19.37 -21.88
N ASN A 21 17.36 -19.29 -22.27
CA ASN A 21 18.46 -19.92 -21.56
C ASN A 21 18.32 -21.46 -21.41
N HIS A 22 17.70 -22.11 -22.41
CA HIS A 22 17.45 -23.55 -22.37
C HIS A 22 18.78 -24.34 -22.44
N GLU A 23 18.87 -25.44 -21.65
CA GLU A 23 20.10 -26.20 -21.46
C GLU A 23 20.61 -26.90 -22.74
N ASP A 24 19.70 -27.24 -23.66
CA ASP A 24 20.01 -27.91 -24.92
C ASP A 24 20.66 -26.98 -25.97
N ILE A 25 20.86 -25.70 -25.68
CA ILE A 25 21.53 -24.73 -26.56
C ILE A 25 22.94 -24.43 -26.03
N SER A 26 23.94 -24.67 -26.86
CA SER A 26 25.33 -24.41 -26.53
C SER A 26 25.57 -22.93 -26.17
N LEU A 27 26.53 -22.66 -25.28
CA LEU A 27 26.92 -21.29 -24.91
C LEU A 27 27.34 -20.48 -26.13
N GLU A 28 28.01 -21.12 -27.12
CA GLU A 28 28.43 -20.49 -28.35
C GLU A 28 27.24 -20.02 -29.20
N THR A 29 26.27 -20.92 -29.45
CA THR A 29 25.06 -20.59 -30.19
C THR A 29 24.26 -19.48 -29.51
N ARG A 30 24.14 -19.55 -28.19
CA ARG A 30 23.49 -18.52 -27.39
C ARG A 30 24.19 -17.17 -27.53
N GLY A 31 25.52 -17.15 -27.45
CA GLY A 31 26.32 -15.94 -27.63
C GLY A 31 26.09 -15.29 -29.00
N LYS A 32 26.08 -16.09 -30.07
CA LYS A 32 25.79 -15.62 -31.44
C LYS A 32 24.38 -15.02 -31.57
N VAL A 33 23.37 -15.69 -31.00
CA VAL A 33 21.99 -15.19 -31.00
C VAL A 33 21.88 -13.86 -30.27
N LEU A 34 22.45 -13.75 -29.07
CA LEU A 34 22.39 -12.53 -28.26
C LEU A 34 23.17 -11.37 -28.90
N GLN A 35 24.29 -11.66 -29.58
CA GLN A 35 25.06 -10.66 -30.31
C GLN A 35 24.25 -10.13 -31.50
N LEU A 36 23.74 -11.01 -32.35
CA LEU A 36 22.96 -10.60 -33.52
C LEU A 36 21.66 -9.85 -33.13
N MET A 37 21.05 -10.20 -32.04
CA MET A 37 19.92 -9.43 -31.51
C MET A 37 20.30 -7.99 -31.18
N ARG A 38 21.46 -7.77 -30.55
CA ARG A 38 21.96 -6.42 -30.26
C ARG A 38 22.23 -5.66 -31.54
N ASP A 39 22.92 -6.30 -32.49
CA ASP A 39 23.31 -5.70 -33.77
C ASP A 39 22.08 -5.31 -34.62
N MET A 40 21.03 -6.11 -34.58
CA MET A 40 19.76 -5.86 -35.26
C MET A 40 18.78 -4.99 -34.45
N ASN A 41 19.16 -4.54 -33.25
CA ASN A 41 18.26 -3.87 -32.30
C ASN A 41 16.92 -4.61 -32.11
N TYR A 42 16.97 -5.94 -32.15
CA TYR A 42 15.77 -6.77 -32.03
C TYR A 42 15.27 -6.83 -30.60
N ARG A 43 14.03 -6.45 -30.41
CA ARG A 43 13.32 -6.61 -29.11
C ARG A 43 12.30 -7.75 -29.23
N PRO A 44 12.35 -8.76 -28.35
CA PRO A 44 11.32 -9.79 -28.30
C PRO A 44 9.93 -9.19 -28.15
N ASN A 45 8.99 -9.64 -28.95
CA ASN A 45 7.59 -9.24 -28.79
C ASN A 45 7.01 -10.00 -27.57
N LEU A 46 6.77 -9.29 -26.48
CA LEU A 46 6.25 -9.86 -25.25
C LEU A 46 4.82 -10.41 -25.43
N ALA A 47 3.99 -9.78 -26.25
CA ALA A 47 2.64 -10.26 -26.54
C ALA A 47 2.68 -11.60 -27.29
N ALA A 48 3.60 -11.75 -28.27
CA ALA A 48 3.80 -13.04 -28.96
C ALA A 48 4.35 -14.12 -28.02
N ARG A 49 5.16 -13.72 -27.02
CA ARG A 49 5.63 -14.64 -25.98
C ARG A 49 4.49 -15.07 -25.07
N ALA A 50 3.64 -14.14 -24.65
CA ALA A 50 2.47 -14.43 -23.81
C ALA A 50 1.53 -15.45 -24.45
N LEU A 51 1.26 -15.34 -25.76
CA LEU A 51 0.45 -16.30 -26.51
C LEU A 51 1.03 -17.74 -26.49
N VAL A 52 2.36 -17.86 -26.44
CA VAL A 52 3.02 -19.19 -26.45
C VAL A 52 3.19 -19.75 -25.04
N THR A 53 3.39 -18.90 -24.04
CA THR A 53 3.69 -19.33 -22.65
C THR A 53 2.47 -19.29 -21.75
N GLY A 54 1.38 -18.66 -22.17
CA GLY A 54 0.21 -18.38 -21.34
C GLY A 54 0.47 -17.33 -20.24
N ARG A 55 1.65 -16.66 -20.26
CA ARG A 55 2.04 -15.66 -19.22
C ARG A 55 2.48 -14.36 -19.86
N SER A 56 1.89 -13.26 -19.40
CA SER A 56 2.23 -11.90 -19.84
C SER A 56 3.52 -11.39 -19.21
N LEU A 57 3.90 -11.92 -18.05
CA LEU A 57 4.94 -11.42 -17.14
C LEU A 57 4.65 -9.99 -16.67
N ILE A 58 3.38 -9.65 -16.52
CA ILE A 58 2.90 -8.38 -16.01
C ILE A 58 2.03 -8.66 -14.78
N VAL A 59 2.25 -7.92 -13.71
CA VAL A 59 1.35 -7.87 -12.55
C VAL A 59 0.71 -6.49 -12.52
N GLY A 60 -0.60 -6.45 -12.36
CA GLY A 60 -1.35 -5.21 -12.13
C GLY A 60 -1.36 -4.84 -10.65
N CYS A 61 -1.34 -3.54 -10.37
CA CYS A 61 -1.52 -3.03 -9.02
C CYS A 61 -2.49 -1.86 -9.05
N VAL A 62 -3.59 -1.95 -8.33
CA VAL A 62 -4.59 -0.89 -8.18
C VAL A 62 -4.55 -0.39 -6.75
N VAL A 63 -4.32 0.92 -6.60
CA VAL A 63 -4.24 1.59 -5.29
C VAL A 63 -5.07 2.86 -5.30
N PRO A 64 -5.52 3.37 -4.15
CA PRO A 64 -6.36 4.57 -4.11
C PRO A 64 -5.69 5.83 -4.69
N GLY A 65 -4.39 6.00 -4.47
CA GLY A 65 -3.67 7.16 -4.97
C GLY A 65 -2.16 7.06 -4.73
N LEU A 66 -1.37 7.84 -5.46
CA LEU A 66 0.09 7.84 -5.37
C LEU A 66 0.64 9.07 -4.64
N MET A 67 -0.20 10.03 -4.31
CA MET A 67 0.22 11.20 -3.56
C MET A 67 0.58 10.85 -2.11
N HIS A 68 0.06 9.73 -1.61
CA HIS A 68 0.50 9.13 -0.36
C HIS A 68 1.78 8.32 -0.54
N SER A 69 2.85 8.67 0.18
CA SER A 69 4.12 7.93 0.15
C SER A 69 3.95 6.45 0.48
N PHE A 70 2.98 6.09 1.31
CA PHE A 70 2.64 4.72 1.69
C PHE A 70 2.47 3.79 0.47
N PHE A 71 1.58 4.14 -0.48
CA PHE A 71 1.38 3.31 -1.68
C PHE A 71 2.55 3.38 -2.65
N GLY A 72 3.26 4.50 -2.72
CA GLY A 72 4.50 4.63 -3.48
C GLY A 72 5.61 3.71 -2.95
N GLU A 73 5.73 3.58 -1.63
CA GLU A 73 6.68 2.67 -0.98
C GLU A 73 6.29 1.21 -1.16
N ILE A 74 5.00 0.87 -1.08
CA ILE A 74 4.50 -0.46 -1.42
C ILE A 74 4.86 -0.80 -2.87
N ALA A 75 4.60 0.10 -3.83
CA ALA A 75 4.96 -0.09 -5.24
C ALA A 75 6.46 -0.31 -5.43
N LYS A 76 7.32 0.37 -4.66
CA LYS A 76 8.76 0.13 -4.62
C LYS A 76 9.08 -1.28 -4.14
N GLY A 77 8.45 -1.73 -3.06
CA GLY A 77 8.59 -3.09 -2.53
C GLY A 77 8.20 -4.16 -3.56
N LEU A 78 7.03 -4.00 -4.19
CA LEU A 78 6.57 -4.86 -5.28
C LEU A 78 7.59 -4.94 -6.42
N THR A 79 8.07 -3.78 -6.87
CA THR A 79 9.04 -3.67 -7.98
C THR A 79 10.36 -4.34 -7.65
N ASN A 80 10.85 -4.27 -6.39
CA ASN A 80 12.08 -4.91 -5.94
C ASN A 80 12.05 -6.44 -6.15
N VAL A 81 10.90 -7.06 -5.90
CA VAL A 81 10.72 -8.51 -6.03
C VAL A 81 10.42 -8.90 -7.46
N PHE A 82 9.44 -8.26 -8.11
CA PHE A 82 9.01 -8.60 -9.46
C PHE A 82 10.13 -8.45 -10.49
N ARG A 83 10.94 -7.40 -10.41
CA ARG A 83 12.08 -7.18 -11.32
C ARG A 83 13.07 -8.35 -11.28
N LYS A 84 13.36 -8.90 -10.10
CA LYS A 84 14.28 -10.06 -9.94
C LYS A 84 13.72 -11.32 -10.60
N LYS A 85 12.41 -11.41 -10.76
CA LYS A 85 11.70 -12.54 -11.38
C LYS A 85 11.33 -12.29 -12.84
N GLY A 86 11.71 -11.12 -13.40
CA GLY A 86 11.42 -10.77 -14.79
C GLY A 86 10.00 -10.29 -15.06
N TYR A 87 9.24 -9.96 -14.02
CA TYR A 87 7.89 -9.38 -14.10
C TYR A 87 7.95 -7.85 -14.20
N GLY A 88 7.06 -7.28 -15.02
CA GLY A 88 6.72 -5.86 -15.02
C GLY A 88 5.57 -5.58 -14.05
N LEU A 89 5.57 -4.37 -13.46
CA LEU A 89 4.45 -3.86 -12.66
C LEU A 89 3.74 -2.77 -13.46
N VAL A 90 2.41 -2.91 -13.63
CA VAL A 90 1.54 -1.84 -14.13
C VAL A 90 0.74 -1.32 -12.96
N LEU A 91 0.88 -0.03 -12.69
CA LEU A 91 0.24 0.65 -11.58
C LEU A 91 -0.91 1.51 -12.11
N ALA A 92 -2.06 1.41 -11.46
CA ALA A 92 -3.25 2.20 -11.71
C ALA A 92 -3.78 2.79 -10.40
N THR A 93 -4.48 3.91 -10.47
CA THR A 93 -5.08 4.57 -9.31
C THR A 93 -6.59 4.64 -9.43
N SER A 94 -7.28 4.40 -8.33
CA SER A 94 -8.74 4.46 -8.25
C SER A 94 -9.25 5.81 -7.72
N GLU A 95 -8.35 6.70 -7.26
CA GLU A 95 -8.67 8.03 -6.70
C GLU A 95 -9.78 7.99 -5.62
N GLU A 96 -9.85 6.89 -4.85
CA GLU A 96 -10.90 6.57 -3.88
C GLU A 96 -12.32 6.43 -4.51
N GLU A 97 -12.43 6.28 -5.83
CA GLU A 97 -13.69 6.15 -6.56
C GLU A 97 -13.95 4.69 -6.97
N PRO A 98 -15.04 4.04 -6.48
CA PRO A 98 -15.35 2.64 -6.79
C PRO A 98 -15.50 2.34 -8.28
N GLU A 99 -16.12 3.25 -9.04
CA GLU A 99 -16.33 3.10 -10.47
C GLU A 99 -15.01 3.14 -11.24
N LEU A 100 -14.09 4.01 -10.82
CA LEU A 100 -12.75 4.10 -11.41
C LEU A 100 -11.93 2.85 -11.05
N GLU A 101 -12.04 2.34 -9.82
CA GLU A 101 -11.40 1.08 -9.43
C GLU A 101 -11.82 -0.07 -10.36
N GLN A 102 -13.12 -0.21 -10.62
CA GLN A 102 -13.64 -1.23 -11.53
C GLN A 102 -13.09 -1.07 -12.94
N GLN A 103 -13.06 0.16 -13.47
CA GLN A 103 -12.52 0.45 -14.80
C GLN A 103 -11.04 0.08 -14.91
N GLU A 104 -10.23 0.42 -13.90
CA GLU A 104 -8.80 0.10 -13.90
C GLU A 104 -8.55 -1.40 -13.77
N ILE A 105 -9.33 -2.10 -12.97
CA ILE A 105 -9.27 -3.57 -12.88
C ILE A 105 -9.62 -4.20 -14.24
N GLU A 106 -10.70 -3.77 -14.90
CA GLU A 106 -11.09 -4.27 -16.22
C GLU A 106 -10.00 -4.04 -17.26
N GLN A 107 -9.36 -2.87 -17.26
CA GLN A 107 -8.26 -2.58 -18.17
C GLN A 107 -7.05 -3.49 -17.94
N LEU A 108 -6.74 -3.83 -16.69
CA LEU A 108 -5.65 -4.74 -16.34
C LEU A 108 -5.99 -6.18 -16.74
N LEU A 109 -7.22 -6.63 -16.48
CA LEU A 109 -7.72 -7.94 -16.91
C LEU A 109 -7.67 -8.08 -18.44
N ALA A 110 -8.10 -7.05 -19.19
CA ALA A 110 -8.03 -7.04 -20.65
C ALA A 110 -6.58 -7.09 -21.19
N ARG A 111 -5.58 -6.68 -20.40
CA ARG A 111 -4.16 -6.84 -20.71
C ARG A 111 -3.60 -8.21 -20.33
N HIS A 112 -4.43 -9.13 -19.84
CA HIS A 112 -4.06 -10.47 -19.39
C HIS A 112 -2.91 -10.45 -18.38
N VAL A 113 -3.03 -9.61 -17.34
CA VAL A 113 -2.05 -9.63 -16.24
C VAL A 113 -2.04 -10.99 -15.55
N ASP A 114 -0.86 -11.43 -15.09
CA ASP A 114 -0.70 -12.75 -14.46
C ASP A 114 -1.19 -12.76 -13.01
N ALA A 115 -1.30 -11.59 -12.36
CA ALA A 115 -1.90 -11.41 -11.04
C ALA A 115 -2.29 -9.95 -10.83
N LEU A 116 -3.14 -9.71 -9.81
CA LEU A 116 -3.51 -8.38 -9.34
C LEU A 116 -3.12 -8.17 -7.87
N ILE A 117 -2.64 -6.97 -7.56
CA ILE A 117 -2.47 -6.47 -6.18
C ILE A 117 -3.48 -5.33 -6.01
N VAL A 118 -4.34 -5.38 -5.01
CA VAL A 118 -5.44 -4.42 -4.89
C VAL A 118 -5.52 -3.85 -3.46
N ALA A 119 -5.47 -2.53 -3.35
CA ALA A 119 -5.91 -1.80 -2.16
C ALA A 119 -7.29 -1.20 -2.47
N THR A 120 -8.32 -1.99 -2.26
CA THR A 120 -9.67 -1.63 -2.70
C THR A 120 -10.24 -0.40 -2.00
N THR A 121 -11.03 0.40 -2.73
CA THR A 121 -11.82 1.51 -2.20
C THR A 121 -13.22 1.07 -1.77
N GLN A 122 -13.63 -0.15 -2.14
CA GLN A 122 -14.97 -0.68 -1.94
C GLN A 122 -15.08 -1.42 -0.62
N ASN A 123 -16.25 -1.29 0.01
CA ASN A 123 -16.62 -2.07 1.18
C ASN A 123 -17.43 -3.33 0.80
N ASP A 124 -17.72 -3.53 -0.49
CA ASP A 124 -18.40 -4.69 -1.06
C ASP A 124 -17.43 -5.54 -1.91
N CYS A 125 -17.92 -6.65 -2.43
CA CYS A 125 -17.10 -7.61 -3.18
C CYS A 125 -17.11 -7.41 -4.70
N ALA A 126 -17.77 -6.39 -5.25
CA ALA A 126 -18.02 -6.28 -6.69
C ALA A 126 -16.72 -6.31 -7.54
N SER A 127 -15.69 -5.57 -7.14
CA SER A 127 -14.37 -5.62 -7.81
C SER A 127 -13.70 -6.99 -7.67
N ILE A 128 -13.86 -7.63 -6.54
CA ILE A 128 -13.24 -8.94 -6.24
C ILE A 128 -13.94 -10.04 -7.04
N ASP A 129 -15.28 -10.08 -7.03
CA ASP A 129 -16.07 -11.03 -7.80
C ASP A 129 -15.68 -11.00 -9.27
N ARG A 130 -15.44 -9.81 -9.81
CA ARG A 130 -15.00 -9.64 -11.20
C ARG A 130 -13.62 -10.23 -11.49
N ILE A 131 -12.67 -10.10 -10.55
CA ILE A 131 -11.34 -10.70 -10.67
C ILE A 131 -11.46 -12.24 -10.61
N GLU A 132 -12.27 -12.75 -9.70
CA GLU A 132 -12.50 -14.19 -9.51
C GLU A 132 -13.17 -14.83 -10.73
N GLU A 133 -14.17 -14.17 -11.34
CA GLU A 133 -14.80 -14.62 -12.60
C GLU A 133 -13.78 -14.82 -13.74
N GLN A 134 -12.72 -14.03 -13.78
CA GLN A 134 -11.68 -14.15 -14.80
C GLN A 134 -10.58 -15.16 -14.42
N GLY A 135 -10.63 -15.73 -13.22
CA GLY A 135 -9.65 -16.69 -12.73
C GLY A 135 -8.24 -16.12 -12.55
N VAL A 136 -8.12 -14.80 -12.38
CA VAL A 136 -6.83 -14.15 -12.17
C VAL A 136 -6.49 -14.16 -10.67
N PRO A 137 -5.32 -14.67 -10.26
CA PRO A 137 -4.92 -14.64 -8.86
C PRO A 137 -4.73 -13.20 -8.37
N TYR A 138 -5.12 -12.94 -7.12
CA TYR A 138 -5.00 -11.60 -6.55
C TYR A 138 -4.58 -11.62 -5.07
N VAL A 139 -4.05 -10.48 -4.63
CA VAL A 139 -3.67 -10.22 -3.24
C VAL A 139 -4.23 -8.87 -2.83
N LEU A 140 -5.00 -8.83 -1.76
CA LEU A 140 -5.40 -7.59 -1.12
C LEU A 140 -4.26 -7.03 -0.27
N ILE A 141 -4.06 -5.73 -0.30
CA ILE A 141 -3.10 -5.02 0.53
C ILE A 141 -3.79 -3.90 1.31
N ASP A 142 -3.31 -3.62 2.53
CA ASP A 142 -3.80 -2.55 3.39
C ASP A 142 -5.28 -2.69 3.80
N ARG A 143 -6.17 -2.89 2.85
CA ARG A 143 -7.63 -2.90 3.05
C ARG A 143 -8.23 -4.29 2.87
N LYS A 144 -9.12 -4.67 3.78
CA LYS A 144 -9.89 -5.93 3.72
C LYS A 144 -11.33 -5.63 3.32
N VAL A 145 -11.93 -6.57 2.60
CA VAL A 145 -13.37 -6.56 2.28
C VAL A 145 -14.08 -7.53 3.21
N ALA A 146 -15.16 -7.08 3.83
CA ALA A 146 -15.94 -7.91 4.74
C ALA A 146 -16.53 -9.12 4.00
N GLY A 147 -16.38 -10.32 4.58
CA GLY A 147 -16.93 -11.55 4.01
C GLY A 147 -16.09 -12.18 2.87
N VAL A 148 -15.07 -11.52 2.37
CA VAL A 148 -14.17 -12.05 1.33
C VAL A 148 -13.00 -12.81 1.96
N LYS A 149 -12.80 -14.06 1.52
CA LYS A 149 -11.63 -14.87 1.88
C LYS A 149 -10.55 -14.70 0.81
N ALA A 150 -9.74 -13.69 0.95
CA ALA A 150 -8.67 -13.37 0.01
C ALA A 150 -7.30 -13.48 0.65
N ASN A 151 -6.26 -13.66 -0.18
CA ASN A 151 -4.90 -13.44 0.27
C ASN A 151 -4.75 -11.95 0.64
N PHE A 152 -4.24 -11.69 1.83
CA PHE A 152 -4.09 -10.34 2.36
C PHE A 152 -2.69 -10.13 2.92
N VAL A 153 -2.13 -8.95 2.66
CA VAL A 153 -0.88 -8.49 3.26
C VAL A 153 -1.05 -7.07 3.79
N GLY A 154 -0.80 -6.88 5.08
CA GLY A 154 -0.93 -5.57 5.73
C GLY A 154 -0.39 -5.61 7.15
N VAL A 155 -0.96 -4.80 8.03
CA VAL A 155 -0.68 -4.79 9.47
C VAL A 155 -1.94 -5.10 10.27
N ASP A 156 -1.77 -5.35 11.56
CA ASP A 156 -2.91 -5.38 12.49
C ASP A 156 -3.25 -3.95 12.92
N ASP A 157 -4.34 -3.42 12.36
CA ASP A 157 -4.78 -2.04 12.60
C ASP A 157 -5.29 -1.81 14.04
N GLU A 158 -5.80 -2.84 14.73
CA GLU A 158 -6.11 -2.72 16.15
C GLU A 158 -4.83 -2.50 16.97
N THR A 159 -3.78 -3.25 16.65
CA THR A 159 -2.45 -3.05 17.26
C THR A 159 -1.90 -1.65 16.99
N VAL A 160 -2.08 -1.10 15.78
CA VAL A 160 -1.73 0.28 15.46
C VAL A 160 -2.48 1.27 16.35
N GLY A 161 -3.80 1.11 16.48
CA GLY A 161 -4.64 1.94 17.34
C GLY A 161 -4.24 1.87 18.81
N HIS A 162 -3.96 0.66 19.31
CA HIS A 162 -3.44 0.43 20.66
C HIS A 162 -2.12 1.16 20.88
N MET A 163 -1.15 0.93 20.03
CA MET A 163 0.22 1.46 20.16
C MET A 163 0.23 2.99 20.19
N ALA A 164 -0.49 3.64 19.27
CA ALA A 164 -0.57 5.09 19.18
C ALA A 164 -1.26 5.69 20.41
N THR A 165 -2.37 5.11 20.86
CA THR A 165 -3.17 5.61 21.97
C THR A 165 -2.46 5.39 23.32
N GLU A 166 -1.90 4.21 23.53
CA GLU A 166 -1.16 3.90 24.77
C GLU A 166 0.07 4.81 24.92
N HIS A 167 0.79 5.09 23.82
CA HIS A 167 1.89 6.05 23.86
C HIS A 167 1.43 7.46 24.30
N LEU A 168 0.32 7.98 23.73
CA LEU A 168 -0.22 9.28 24.15
C LEU A 168 -0.59 9.30 25.63
N ILE A 169 -1.14 8.21 26.15
CA ILE A 169 -1.46 8.09 27.59
C ILE A 169 -0.18 8.10 28.44
N GLN A 170 0.85 7.37 28.01
CA GLN A 170 2.13 7.27 28.71
C GLN A 170 2.88 8.60 28.77
N VAL A 171 2.75 9.45 27.75
CA VAL A 171 3.32 10.81 27.75
C VAL A 171 2.42 11.84 28.47
N GLY A 172 1.38 11.39 29.15
CA GLY A 172 0.55 12.20 30.05
C GLY A 172 -0.71 12.79 29.44
N CYS A 173 -1.10 12.42 28.20
CA CYS A 173 -2.39 12.84 27.64
C CYS A 173 -3.56 12.16 28.34
N ARG A 174 -4.68 12.89 28.51
CA ARG A 174 -5.89 12.39 29.14
C ARG A 174 -7.16 12.64 28.32
N ARG A 175 -7.13 13.55 27.39
CA ARG A 175 -8.21 13.85 26.43
C ARG A 175 -7.67 13.62 25.03
N ILE A 176 -7.68 12.36 24.59
CA ILE A 176 -7.11 11.95 23.32
C ILE A 176 -8.21 11.92 22.29
N ALA A 177 -8.04 12.65 21.18
CA ALA A 177 -8.92 12.57 20.02
C ALA A 177 -8.35 11.64 18.96
N TYR A 178 -9.21 10.90 18.28
CA TYR A 178 -8.84 10.18 17.05
C TYR A 178 -9.46 10.85 15.83
N LEU A 179 -8.62 11.33 14.94
CA LEU A 179 -9.00 11.81 13.61
C LEU A 179 -9.06 10.64 12.67
N LEU A 180 -10.25 10.12 12.40
CA LEU A 180 -10.46 8.92 11.59
C LEU A 180 -10.86 9.28 10.16
N ALA A 181 -10.43 8.47 9.19
CA ALA A 181 -10.95 8.47 7.84
C ALA A 181 -12.31 7.75 7.81
N ASN A 182 -12.88 7.58 6.62
CA ASN A 182 -14.17 6.90 6.42
C ASN A 182 -14.22 5.48 6.98
N GLN A 183 -15.25 4.72 6.54
CA GLN A 183 -15.53 3.35 6.98
C GLN A 183 -14.58 2.30 6.38
N LEU A 184 -13.36 2.68 5.99
CA LEU A 184 -12.34 1.76 5.53
C LEU A 184 -11.86 0.83 6.65
N SER A 185 -11.55 -0.43 6.30
CA SER A 185 -11.13 -1.43 7.29
C SER A 185 -9.95 -0.98 8.17
N PRO A 186 -8.89 -0.29 7.68
CA PRO A 186 -7.83 0.21 8.55
C PRO A 186 -8.32 1.26 9.54
N SER A 187 -9.23 2.15 9.11
CA SER A 187 -9.77 3.18 9.99
C SER A 187 -10.60 2.60 11.13
N GLN A 188 -11.39 1.56 10.85
CA GLN A 188 -12.20 0.87 11.85
C GLN A 188 -11.34 0.06 12.81
N GLY A 189 -10.34 -0.67 12.31
CA GLY A 189 -9.40 -1.40 13.16
C GLY A 189 -8.65 -0.46 14.13
N ARG A 190 -8.11 0.64 13.63
CA ARG A 190 -7.45 1.66 14.48
C ARG A 190 -8.40 2.29 15.50
N LEU A 191 -9.66 2.54 15.10
CA LEU A 191 -10.68 3.06 16.02
C LEU A 191 -10.97 2.06 17.15
N GLU A 192 -11.03 0.77 16.84
CA GLU A 192 -11.28 -0.26 17.85
C GLU A 192 -10.11 -0.34 18.83
N GLY A 193 -8.86 -0.43 18.36
CA GLY A 193 -7.67 -0.40 19.22
C GLY A 193 -7.58 0.86 20.08
N TYR A 194 -7.93 2.03 19.52
CA TYR A 194 -8.03 3.29 20.26
C TYR A 194 -9.07 3.21 21.38
N LYS A 195 -10.31 2.75 21.11
CA LYS A 195 -11.38 2.64 22.10
C LYS A 195 -11.03 1.66 23.22
N GLN A 196 -10.52 0.49 22.86
CA GLN A 196 -10.13 -0.54 23.84
C GLN A 196 -9.03 -0.03 24.77
N THR A 197 -8.05 0.71 24.22
CA THR A 197 -6.99 1.30 25.03
C THR A 197 -7.52 2.35 25.99
N LEU A 198 -8.37 3.27 25.54
CA LEU A 198 -8.97 4.26 26.42
C LEU A 198 -9.83 3.62 27.54
N ALA A 199 -10.59 2.59 27.20
CA ALA A 199 -11.39 1.86 28.18
C ALA A 199 -10.49 1.20 29.25
N LYS A 200 -9.38 0.59 28.87
CA LYS A 200 -8.38 0.01 29.79
C LYS A 200 -7.86 1.03 30.82
N TYR A 201 -7.74 2.30 30.41
CA TYR A 201 -7.25 3.39 31.26
C TYR A 201 -8.38 4.26 31.86
N ASN A 202 -9.66 3.88 31.69
CA ASN A 202 -10.84 4.63 32.13
C ASN A 202 -10.87 6.08 31.62
N LEU A 203 -10.45 6.31 30.38
CA LEU A 203 -10.47 7.60 29.72
C LEU A 203 -11.65 7.72 28.74
N PRO A 204 -12.21 8.94 28.56
CA PRO A 204 -13.30 9.15 27.61
C PRO A 204 -12.81 9.06 26.16
N SER A 205 -13.64 8.46 25.29
CA SER A 205 -13.41 8.41 23.87
C SER A 205 -13.90 9.68 23.18
N CYS A 206 -13.10 10.24 22.29
CA CYS A 206 -13.45 11.36 21.42
C CYS A 206 -12.91 11.07 20.00
N SER A 207 -13.80 10.75 19.06
CA SER A 207 -13.41 10.53 17.69
C SER A 207 -14.12 11.50 16.75
N ARG A 208 -13.41 11.96 15.71
CA ARG A 208 -13.95 12.87 14.71
C ARG A 208 -13.65 12.32 13.32
N VAL A 209 -14.71 12.09 12.55
CA VAL A 209 -14.56 11.71 11.13
C VAL A 209 -14.03 12.92 10.36
N VAL A 210 -12.94 12.73 9.65
CA VAL A 210 -12.46 13.67 8.64
C VAL A 210 -13.21 13.34 7.35
N GLY A 211 -13.95 14.30 6.81
CA GLY A 211 -14.85 14.08 5.69
C GLY A 211 -14.15 13.52 4.44
N ASP A 212 -14.96 12.79 3.66
CA ASP A 212 -14.53 12.18 2.41
C ASP A 212 -14.57 13.21 1.28
N THR A 213 -13.45 13.70 0.88
CA THR A 213 -13.42 14.83 -0.07
C THR A 213 -12.26 14.73 -1.07
N GLY A 214 -11.86 13.51 -1.49
CA GLY A 214 -10.76 13.34 -2.45
C GLY A 214 -9.39 13.86 -1.97
N ASP A 215 -8.31 13.48 -2.61
CA ASP A 215 -6.93 13.73 -2.13
C ASP A 215 -6.57 15.19 -1.83
N ALA A 216 -7.00 16.14 -2.67
CA ALA A 216 -6.66 17.56 -2.50
C ALA A 216 -7.45 18.26 -1.37
N VAL A 217 -8.50 17.65 -0.85
CA VAL A 217 -9.44 18.24 0.12
C VAL A 217 -9.29 17.59 1.50
N MET A 218 -8.69 16.40 1.59
CA MET A 218 -8.46 15.70 2.87
C MET A 218 -7.59 16.52 3.84
N ASP A 219 -6.58 17.22 3.33
CA ASP A 219 -5.73 18.09 4.15
C ASP A 219 -6.52 19.25 4.76
N VAL A 220 -7.44 19.83 3.99
CA VAL A 220 -8.32 20.92 4.45
C VAL A 220 -9.33 20.38 5.46
N ALA A 221 -9.87 19.18 5.24
CA ALA A 221 -10.84 18.56 6.14
C ALA A 221 -10.24 18.19 7.50
N ALA A 222 -9.02 17.64 7.54
CA ALA A 222 -8.32 17.35 8.79
C ALA A 222 -7.96 18.63 9.58
N TYR A 223 -7.57 19.70 8.89
CA TYR A 223 -7.36 21.01 9.49
C TYR A 223 -8.66 21.55 10.10
N ALA A 224 -9.77 21.52 9.38
CA ALA A 224 -11.07 22.01 9.84
C ALA A 224 -11.58 21.19 11.05
N ALA A 225 -11.51 19.87 10.95
CA ALA A 225 -11.89 18.98 12.06
C ALA A 225 -11.10 19.25 13.34
N MET A 226 -9.78 19.52 13.20
CA MET A 226 -8.97 19.90 14.36
C MET A 226 -9.35 21.27 14.92
N LYS A 227 -9.64 22.26 14.07
CA LYS A 227 -10.13 23.57 14.53
C LYS A 227 -11.42 23.46 15.33
N GLU A 228 -12.35 22.61 14.89
CA GLU A 228 -13.59 22.34 15.64
C GLU A 228 -13.31 21.70 17.01
N LEU A 229 -12.38 20.73 17.07
CA LEU A 229 -11.98 20.10 18.34
C LEU A 229 -11.33 21.09 19.29
N LEU A 230 -10.51 22.00 18.78
CA LEU A 230 -9.86 23.04 19.60
C LEU A 230 -10.83 24.08 20.15
N ALA A 231 -11.96 24.33 19.47
CA ALA A 231 -13.00 25.24 19.94
C ALA A 231 -13.86 24.68 21.08
N GLN A 232 -13.77 23.38 21.37
CA GLN A 232 -14.54 22.75 22.44
C GLN A 232 -13.99 23.13 23.83
N PRO A 233 -14.86 23.26 24.85
CA PRO A 233 -14.42 23.52 26.23
C PRO A 233 -13.41 22.50 26.76
N ASN A 234 -13.60 21.24 26.38
CA ASN A 234 -12.74 20.11 26.74
C ASN A 234 -11.87 19.67 25.56
N ARG A 235 -11.12 20.64 24.99
CA ARG A 235 -10.24 20.36 23.84
C ARG A 235 -9.27 19.20 24.13
N PRO A 236 -8.89 18.43 23.11
CA PRO A 236 -7.93 17.34 23.27
C PRO A 236 -6.54 17.87 23.65
N ASP A 237 -5.83 17.08 24.45
CA ASP A 237 -4.42 17.28 24.79
C ASP A 237 -3.50 16.27 24.10
N GLY A 238 -4.09 15.28 23.39
CA GLY A 238 -3.44 14.34 22.52
C GLY A 238 -4.29 14.05 21.28
N VAL A 239 -3.64 13.79 20.15
CA VAL A 239 -4.31 13.43 18.90
C VAL A 239 -3.62 12.24 18.28
N PHE A 240 -4.38 11.17 18.05
CA PHE A 240 -4.03 10.12 17.13
C PHE A 240 -4.69 10.42 15.77
N ALA A 241 -3.92 10.50 14.70
CA ALA A 241 -4.44 10.72 13.37
C ALA A 241 -4.37 9.44 12.54
N PHE A 242 -5.41 9.19 11.73
CA PHE A 242 -5.50 8.02 10.85
C PHE A 242 -4.21 7.81 10.03
N ASN A 243 -3.67 8.87 9.47
CA ASN A 243 -2.40 8.84 8.76
C ASN A 243 -1.57 10.11 9.06
N ASP A 244 -0.33 10.14 8.58
CA ASP A 244 0.58 11.25 8.80
C ASP A 244 0.13 12.54 8.10
N GLN A 245 -0.58 12.47 6.97
CA GLN A 245 -1.12 13.67 6.31
C GLN A 245 -2.18 14.35 7.17
N PHE A 246 -3.10 13.58 7.75
CA PHE A 246 -4.06 14.11 8.71
C PHE A 246 -3.34 14.72 9.92
N ALA A 247 -2.30 14.05 10.41
CA ALA A 247 -1.50 14.58 11.51
C ALA A 247 -0.87 15.93 11.17
N VAL A 248 -0.24 16.07 10.00
CA VAL A 248 0.41 17.32 9.56
C VAL A 248 -0.60 18.46 9.44
N SER A 249 -1.76 18.22 8.84
CA SER A 249 -2.82 19.21 8.69
C SER A 249 -3.43 19.62 10.03
N ALA A 250 -3.64 18.66 10.92
CA ALA A 250 -4.11 18.94 12.28
C ALA A 250 -3.06 19.67 13.13
N MET A 251 -1.78 19.33 13.00
CA MET A 251 -0.67 20.06 13.66
C MET A 251 -0.63 21.53 13.20
N LYS A 252 -0.84 21.78 11.90
CA LYS A 252 -0.95 23.14 11.38
C LYS A 252 -2.09 23.91 12.06
N ALA A 253 -3.27 23.29 12.22
CA ALA A 253 -4.41 23.93 12.90
C ALA A 253 -4.11 24.30 14.35
N VAL A 254 -3.36 23.45 15.09
CA VAL A 254 -2.91 23.74 16.45
C VAL A 254 -1.96 24.94 16.48
N LEU A 255 -0.94 24.94 15.62
CA LEU A 255 0.04 26.02 15.54
C LEU A 255 -0.61 27.37 15.14
N ASP A 256 -1.51 27.35 14.16
CA ASP A 256 -2.28 28.54 13.72
C ASP A 256 -3.24 29.06 14.82
N SER A 257 -3.56 28.24 15.83
CA SER A 257 -4.33 28.62 16.99
C SER A 257 -3.47 29.17 18.14
N GLY A 258 -2.16 29.33 17.94
CA GLY A 258 -1.22 29.83 18.94
C GLY A 258 -0.85 28.80 20.02
N LEU A 259 -1.17 27.54 19.80
CA LEU A 259 -0.87 26.44 20.72
C LEU A 259 0.45 25.75 20.36
N ARG A 260 1.05 25.08 21.32
CA ARG A 260 2.36 24.42 21.18
C ARG A 260 2.20 22.92 21.03
N ILE A 261 3.09 22.34 20.27
CA ILE A 261 3.24 20.88 20.10
C ILE A 261 4.65 20.50 20.60
N PRO A 262 4.75 19.55 21.54
CA PRO A 262 3.72 18.70 22.13
C PRO A 262 3.08 19.25 23.42
N GLU A 263 3.48 20.40 23.93
CA GLU A 263 3.16 20.86 25.28
C GLU A 263 1.65 21.00 25.50
N ASP A 264 0.93 21.64 24.58
CA ASP A 264 -0.51 21.86 24.67
C ASP A 264 -1.31 20.71 24.02
N VAL A 265 -0.80 20.18 22.86
CA VAL A 265 -1.40 19.04 22.16
C VAL A 265 -0.29 18.16 21.60
N ALA A 266 -0.23 16.88 22.03
CA ALA A 266 0.70 15.89 21.49
C ALA A 266 0.07 15.17 20.28
N PHE A 267 0.92 14.71 19.34
CA PHE A 267 0.47 14.05 18.11
C PHE A 267 1.17 12.71 17.88
N VAL A 268 0.37 11.75 17.40
CA VAL A 268 0.84 10.51 16.78
C VAL A 268 0.12 10.32 15.45
N GLY A 269 0.88 10.09 14.38
CA GLY A 269 0.38 9.73 13.05
C GLY A 269 0.52 8.23 12.78
N CYS A 270 0.32 7.85 11.51
CA CYS A 270 0.57 6.51 11.00
C CYS A 270 0.99 6.57 9.54
N GLY A 271 2.04 5.81 9.18
CA GLY A 271 2.55 5.70 7.82
C GLY A 271 4.03 6.01 7.67
N ASN A 272 4.63 6.75 8.62
CA ASN A 272 6.05 7.16 8.58
C ASN A 272 6.45 7.83 7.27
N ILE A 273 5.73 8.90 6.89
CA ILE A 273 6.01 9.65 5.66
C ILE A 273 7.48 10.12 5.61
N GLN A 274 8.04 10.16 4.40
CA GLN A 274 9.46 10.40 4.13
C GLN A 274 10.02 11.67 4.77
N HIS A 275 9.18 12.70 4.99
CA HIS A 275 9.59 13.99 5.56
C HIS A 275 9.17 14.17 7.03
N ALA A 276 8.69 13.12 7.72
CA ALA A 276 8.23 13.22 9.11
C ALA A 276 9.29 13.77 10.07
N ASP A 277 10.59 13.47 9.84
CA ASP A 277 11.72 13.97 10.63
C ASP A 277 12.09 15.43 10.33
N PHE A 278 11.70 15.94 9.15
CA PHE A 278 12.08 17.27 8.68
C PHE A 278 10.98 18.32 8.89
N LEU A 279 9.85 17.92 9.46
CA LEU A 279 8.80 18.87 9.85
C LEU A 279 9.32 19.82 10.94
N ARG A 280 8.77 21.04 11.01
CA ARG A 280 9.09 22.00 12.08
C ARG A 280 9.01 21.39 13.47
N VAL A 281 8.06 20.47 13.67
CA VAL A 281 7.96 19.58 14.82
C VAL A 281 7.96 18.15 14.26
N PRO A 282 9.05 17.40 14.38
CA PRO A 282 9.14 16.02 13.89
C PRO A 282 8.01 15.14 14.41
N LEU A 283 7.33 14.43 13.51
CA LEU A 283 6.11 13.69 13.80
C LEU A 283 6.40 12.29 14.33
N THR A 284 5.92 12.01 15.54
CA THR A 284 5.79 10.64 16.07
C THR A 284 4.74 9.90 15.24
N THR A 285 5.06 8.70 14.78
CA THR A 285 4.20 7.94 13.87
C THR A 285 4.35 6.44 14.07
N VAL A 286 3.32 5.68 13.74
CA VAL A 286 3.40 4.23 13.64
C VAL A 286 3.84 3.87 12.22
N ASP A 287 5.01 3.25 12.11
CA ASP A 287 5.54 2.72 10.86
C ASP A 287 4.92 1.35 10.56
N GLN A 288 4.25 1.23 9.43
CA GLN A 288 3.63 0.00 8.94
C GLN A 288 4.60 -0.86 8.11
N ASN A 289 5.83 -0.38 7.88
CA ASN A 289 6.83 -1.03 7.04
C ASN A 289 6.34 -1.25 5.59
N SER A 290 5.91 -0.17 4.95
CA SER A 290 5.23 -0.15 3.63
C SER A 290 6.01 -0.90 2.54
N VAL A 291 7.34 -0.74 2.50
CA VAL A 291 8.20 -1.47 1.54
C VAL A 291 8.12 -2.98 1.76
N ALA A 292 8.14 -3.44 3.02
CA ALA A 292 8.04 -4.87 3.33
C ALA A 292 6.65 -5.43 3.02
N ILE A 293 5.57 -4.64 3.19
CA ILE A 293 4.22 -5.02 2.73
C ILE A 293 4.28 -5.30 1.23
N GLY A 294 4.84 -4.40 0.42
CA GLY A 294 4.99 -4.61 -1.01
C GLY A 294 5.83 -5.83 -1.37
N GLU A 295 6.96 -6.04 -0.70
CA GLU A 295 7.81 -7.22 -0.94
C GLU A 295 7.10 -8.53 -0.59
N MET A 296 6.32 -8.54 0.49
CA MET A 296 5.55 -9.72 0.90
C MET A 296 4.38 -9.98 -0.06
N ALA A 297 3.63 -8.95 -0.44
CA ALA A 297 2.54 -9.07 -1.41
C ALA A 297 3.04 -9.61 -2.76
N ALA A 298 4.20 -9.15 -3.22
CA ALA A 298 4.82 -9.68 -4.44
C ALA A 298 5.21 -11.17 -4.31
N LYS A 299 5.71 -11.60 -3.16
CA LYS A 299 6.04 -13.02 -2.92
C LYS A 299 4.79 -13.88 -2.89
N VAL A 300 3.72 -13.41 -2.25
CA VAL A 300 2.42 -14.11 -2.23
C VAL A 300 1.87 -14.22 -3.66
N ALA A 301 1.84 -13.13 -4.42
CA ALA A 301 1.35 -13.12 -5.79
C ALA A 301 2.13 -14.07 -6.71
N LEU A 302 3.47 -14.09 -6.61
CA LEU A 302 4.30 -15.02 -7.36
C LEU A 302 4.02 -16.49 -6.98
N GLY A 303 3.79 -16.76 -5.70
CA GLY A 303 3.37 -18.08 -5.25
C GLY A 303 2.05 -18.53 -5.89
N LEU A 304 1.06 -17.61 -5.96
CA LEU A 304 -0.23 -17.89 -6.59
C LEU A 304 -0.12 -18.12 -8.10
N ILE A 305 0.72 -17.31 -8.80
CA ILE A 305 0.98 -17.48 -10.24
C ILE A 305 1.60 -18.85 -10.54
N ASP A 306 2.45 -19.36 -9.66
CA ASP A 306 3.18 -20.62 -9.85
C ASP A 306 2.45 -21.83 -9.26
N ALA A 307 1.38 -21.63 -8.47
CA ALA A 307 0.62 -22.69 -7.85
C ALA A 307 -0.14 -23.52 -8.91
N PRO A 308 -0.08 -24.86 -8.86
CA PRO A 308 -0.83 -25.73 -9.77
C PRO A 308 -2.33 -25.77 -9.45
N GLU A 309 -2.70 -25.49 -8.20
CA GLU A 309 -4.08 -25.49 -7.70
C GLU A 309 -4.28 -24.31 -6.72
N PRO A 310 -5.52 -23.85 -6.53
CA PRO A 310 -5.81 -22.81 -5.54
C PRO A 310 -5.40 -23.26 -4.13
N GLU A 311 -4.59 -22.44 -3.44
CA GLU A 311 -4.26 -22.64 -2.03
C GLU A 311 -5.25 -21.91 -1.13
N GLU A 312 -5.32 -22.29 0.15
CA GLU A 312 -6.08 -21.51 1.15
C GLU A 312 -5.55 -20.07 1.24
N ALA A 313 -6.47 -19.12 1.36
CA ALA A 313 -6.14 -17.71 1.45
C ALA A 313 -5.25 -17.40 2.68
N LYS A 314 -4.15 -16.73 2.47
CA LYS A 314 -3.16 -16.39 3.49
C LYS A 314 -3.39 -14.95 3.99
N ASN A 315 -3.49 -14.79 5.31
CA ASN A 315 -3.54 -13.48 5.96
C ASN A 315 -2.16 -13.19 6.58
N VAL A 316 -1.35 -12.38 5.92
CA VAL A 316 0.01 -12.06 6.36
C VAL A 316 0.01 -10.66 6.99
N LEU A 317 0.23 -10.60 8.30
CA LEU A 317 0.31 -9.36 9.05
C LEU A 317 1.77 -9.08 9.41
N LEU A 318 2.26 -7.89 9.03
CA LEU A 318 3.57 -7.39 9.43
C LEU A 318 3.44 -6.65 10.78
N GLU A 319 4.51 -6.67 11.56
CA GLU A 319 4.56 -6.01 12.85
C GLU A 319 4.77 -4.50 12.68
N PRO A 320 3.82 -3.64 13.14
CA PRO A 320 3.99 -2.20 13.12
C PRO A 320 4.98 -1.74 14.20
N ARG A 321 5.60 -0.55 14.03
CA ARG A 321 6.57 0.01 14.97
C ARG A 321 6.27 1.47 15.27
N LEU A 322 6.26 1.84 16.54
CA LEU A 322 6.17 3.24 16.94
C LEU A 322 7.53 3.92 16.85
N LEU A 323 7.59 4.99 16.06
CA LEU A 323 8.76 5.86 15.93
C LEU A 323 8.49 7.16 16.68
N VAL A 324 9.04 7.25 17.89
CA VAL A 324 8.83 8.40 18.79
C VAL A 324 9.70 9.57 18.32
N ARG A 325 9.06 10.73 18.10
CA ARG A 325 9.68 11.99 17.71
C ARG A 325 9.11 13.15 18.53
N GLN A 326 9.49 14.38 18.18
CA GLN A 326 9.21 15.57 18.99
C GLN A 326 7.71 15.84 19.21
N SER A 327 6.82 15.49 18.26
CA SER A 327 5.40 15.81 18.33
C SER A 327 4.65 15.19 19.53
N SER A 328 5.26 14.18 20.19
CA SER A 328 4.69 13.56 21.39
C SER A 328 5.64 13.57 22.60
N MET A 329 6.88 14.06 22.45
CA MET A 329 7.87 14.08 23.53
C MET A 329 7.60 15.24 24.51
N ARG A 330 6.61 15.07 25.39
CA ARG A 330 6.38 16.02 26.48
C ARG A 330 7.49 15.94 27.52
N ARG A 331 7.95 17.10 28.00
CA ARG A 331 8.83 17.11 29.18
C ARG A 331 7.99 16.68 30.39
N PRO A 332 8.52 15.79 31.26
CA PRO A 332 7.86 15.51 32.54
C PRO A 332 7.64 16.82 33.28
N VAL A 333 6.42 17.06 33.78
CA VAL A 333 6.09 18.18 34.66
C VAL A 333 6.64 17.91 36.06
#